data_1fa5d9d674c88e5732926f74045e11c9
#
_entry.id   1fa5d9d674c88e5732926f74045e11c9
#
_cell.length_a   1.000
_cell.length_b   1.000
_cell.length_c   1.000
_cell.angle_alpha   90.00
_cell.angle_beta   90.00
_cell.angle_gamma   90.00
#
_symmetry.space_group_name_H-M   'P 1'
#
loop_
_entity.id
_entity.type
_entity.pdbx_description
1 polymer ?
#
loop_
_entity_poly.entity_id
_entity_poly.type
_entity_poly.pdbx_seq_one_letter_code
_entity_poly.pdbx_strand_id
1 'polypeptide(L)'
;MIKKSIYLFGALILPLLVVWIFRMQYGYIYHAVDDVTINYSIINGESMLLPYIGIVLTKTLVIIQNIFPMINIYFIFLVGTYSISFSVFIFLLRKRKCKILLIVILLIIEFTLLKYFTYSVVAYLLATSGVLLLYKEEKTILSSIIIFVGFSLRVQVIVSVILLLLGIVLYELIVNKKKEKTVYLAIVTTLVIVTNFIFVKTNSEVENYITWNNKSTLIRDYPEINYNEYKDKLANENISKNDLESYNAWIFAEKNVFSNNMLDRLDEIRDNSKKYDLSIKNNIIQIFSNELLKVFIYFIVLIPLLYRPKKIFGHLSLVMPIALIVLLSIRQRMVERVYIPLIVIFIFSFIIYLQDIFEKRNYRLLRGTENIIFSILSLIMLNNAIQYGTDNLYWFVHQSFPHNKVYNELLKNNEKNLYIFAGYGNIINSQPNVSKVFVEKDKLTKNMLTLGNWQTFTPQYKEKLDDLNVSDSNNLLSSALDSDNIKFVLPEKSGLMEKVKTLFKEHYNKDVNFIFQEKVDEEVNVYVLRSDVSE
;
A
#
# COMPACT_ATOMS: atom_id res chain seq x y z
N MET A 1 9.77 40.23 0.52
CA MET A 1 8.47 39.53 0.35
C MET A 1 8.42 38.72 -0.94
N ILE A 2 8.64 39.30 -2.08
CA ILE A 2 8.55 38.69 -3.45
C ILE A 2 9.41 37.39 -3.55
N LYS A 3 10.68 37.40 -3.15
CA LYS A 3 11.55 36.19 -3.21
C LYS A 3 11.01 35.01 -2.40
N LYS A 4 10.34 35.27 -1.26
CA LYS A 4 9.73 34.22 -0.42
C LYS A 4 8.48 33.64 -1.09
N SER A 5 7.67 34.48 -1.74
CA SER A 5 6.47 34.04 -2.46
C SER A 5 6.82 33.23 -3.70
N ILE A 6 7.83 33.63 -4.48
CA ILE A 6 8.32 32.87 -5.64
C ILE A 6 8.83 31.48 -5.20
N TYR A 7 9.58 31.42 -4.09
CA TYR A 7 10.07 30.13 -3.59
C TYR A 7 8.93 29.20 -3.13
N LEU A 8 7.93 29.76 -2.44
CA LEU A 8 6.74 29.00 -2.01
C LEU A 8 5.96 28.48 -3.21
N PHE A 9 5.76 29.31 -4.23
CA PHE A 9 5.08 28.94 -5.47
C PHE A 9 5.85 27.83 -6.21
N GLY A 10 7.18 27.97 -6.35
CA GLY A 10 8.01 26.93 -6.94
C GLY A 10 7.96 25.63 -6.14
N ALA A 11 7.99 25.70 -4.79
CA ALA A 11 7.88 24.54 -3.93
C ALA A 11 6.56 23.78 -4.07
N LEU A 12 5.47 24.45 -4.43
CA LEU A 12 4.16 23.83 -4.68
C LEU A 12 4.05 23.24 -6.09
N ILE A 13 4.56 23.96 -7.10
CA ILE A 13 4.38 23.56 -8.50
C ILE A 13 5.34 22.45 -8.93
N LEU A 14 6.60 22.47 -8.48
CA LEU A 14 7.60 21.50 -8.93
C LEU A 14 7.18 20.05 -8.67
N PRO A 15 6.67 19.66 -7.49
CA PRO A 15 6.18 18.31 -7.27
C PRO A 15 5.00 17.93 -8.18
N LEU A 16 4.06 18.83 -8.40
CA LEU A 16 2.95 18.58 -9.31
C LEU A 16 3.41 18.37 -10.75
N LEU A 17 4.42 19.13 -11.20
CA LEU A 17 5.02 18.95 -12.53
C LEU A 17 5.71 17.59 -12.65
N VAL A 18 6.40 17.11 -11.63
CA VAL A 18 7.03 15.77 -11.62
C VAL A 18 5.96 14.69 -11.79
N VAL A 19 4.86 14.74 -11.04
CA VAL A 19 3.74 13.81 -11.17
C VAL A 19 3.11 13.89 -12.55
N TRP A 20 2.94 15.11 -13.09
CA TRP A 20 2.37 15.33 -14.43
C TRP A 20 3.26 14.73 -15.53
N ILE A 21 4.58 14.97 -15.48
CA ILE A 21 5.56 14.41 -16.44
C ILE A 21 5.54 12.89 -16.38
N PHE A 22 5.58 12.31 -15.18
CA PHE A 22 5.52 10.86 -14.99
C PHE A 22 4.25 10.26 -15.62
N ARG A 23 3.09 10.89 -15.37
CA ARG A 23 1.81 10.46 -15.92
C ARG A 23 1.75 10.58 -17.45
N MET A 24 2.28 11.65 -18.03
CA MET A 24 2.34 11.81 -19.49
C MET A 24 3.20 10.76 -20.16
N GLN A 25 4.26 10.32 -19.49
CA GLN A 25 5.19 9.32 -20.04
C GLN A 25 4.66 7.90 -19.88
N TYR A 26 4.04 7.57 -18.75
CA TYR A 26 3.65 6.20 -18.39
C TYR A 26 2.14 5.97 -18.31
N GLY A 27 1.34 7.00 -18.34
CA GLY A 27 -0.14 6.91 -18.39
C GLY A 27 -0.82 6.51 -17.09
N TYR A 28 -0.14 5.79 -16.21
CA TYR A 28 -0.69 5.21 -14.97
C TYR A 28 0.21 5.53 -13.77
N ILE A 29 -0.37 5.50 -12.55
CA ILE A 29 0.35 5.88 -11.35
C ILE A 29 0.34 4.79 -10.28
N TYR A 30 -0.78 4.07 -10.04
CA TYR A 30 -0.86 3.14 -8.92
C TYR A 30 0.03 1.90 -9.08
N HIS A 31 0.79 1.59 -8.03
CA HIS A 31 1.66 0.42 -7.99
C HIS A 31 0.93 -0.86 -7.55
N ALA A 32 -0.10 -0.76 -6.72
CA ALA A 32 -0.72 -1.93 -6.10
C ALA A 32 -2.24 -1.99 -6.34
N VAL A 33 -2.74 -3.21 -6.45
CA VAL A 33 -4.18 -3.53 -6.55
C VAL A 33 -4.99 -2.91 -5.40
N ASP A 34 -4.40 -2.77 -4.21
CA ASP A 34 -5.06 -2.17 -3.05
C ASP A 34 -5.59 -0.76 -3.35
N ASP A 35 -4.76 0.11 -3.96
CA ASP A 35 -5.17 1.48 -4.29
C ASP A 35 -6.24 1.53 -5.39
N VAL A 36 -6.17 0.61 -6.35
CA VAL A 36 -7.19 0.46 -7.38
C VAL A 36 -8.53 0.10 -6.75
N THR A 37 -8.53 -0.87 -5.85
CA THR A 37 -9.73 -1.35 -5.17
C THR A 37 -10.30 -0.30 -4.22
N ILE A 38 -9.45 0.43 -3.49
CA ILE A 38 -9.87 1.55 -2.63
C ILE A 38 -10.52 2.66 -3.47
N ASN A 39 -9.87 3.05 -4.57
CA ASN A 39 -10.38 4.09 -5.46
C ASN A 39 -11.75 3.71 -6.04
N TYR A 40 -11.84 2.50 -6.53
CA TYR A 40 -13.06 1.92 -7.06
C TYR A 40 -14.20 1.92 -6.03
N SER A 41 -13.94 1.48 -4.79
CA SER A 41 -14.94 1.49 -3.71
C SER A 41 -15.44 2.91 -3.41
N ILE A 42 -14.54 3.90 -3.38
CA ILE A 42 -14.89 5.30 -3.14
C ILE A 42 -15.72 5.86 -4.30
N ILE A 43 -15.31 5.65 -5.56
CA ILE A 43 -16.04 6.12 -6.75
C ILE A 43 -17.47 5.55 -6.80
N ASN A 44 -17.62 4.29 -6.42
CA ASN A 44 -18.93 3.64 -6.40
C ASN A 44 -19.78 4.02 -5.18
N GLY A 45 -19.26 4.80 -4.25
CA GLY A 45 -19.95 5.19 -3.03
C GLY A 45 -20.07 4.07 -1.99
N GLU A 46 -19.32 2.99 -2.15
CA GLU A 46 -19.42 1.76 -1.37
C GLU A 46 -18.77 1.83 0.01
N SER A 47 -18.32 2.92 0.52
CA SER A 47 -17.42 2.80 1.63
C SER A 47 -17.96 3.18 2.98
N MET A 48 -18.11 2.20 3.83
CA MET A 48 -18.11 2.39 5.28
C MET A 48 -16.78 2.00 5.93
N LEU A 49 -16.01 1.09 5.35
CA LEU A 49 -14.76 0.58 5.89
C LEU A 49 -13.70 0.38 4.81
N LEU A 50 -12.60 1.09 4.93
CA LEU A 50 -11.35 0.78 4.24
C LEU A 50 -10.36 0.30 5.31
N PRO A 51 -10.05 -0.99 5.42
CA PRO A 51 -9.44 -1.59 6.61
C PRO A 51 -8.06 -1.04 6.98
N TYR A 52 -7.41 -0.36 6.06
CA TYR A 52 -6.08 0.20 6.25
C TYR A 52 -6.08 1.71 6.43
N ILE A 53 -7.16 2.38 6.04
CA ILE A 53 -7.34 3.83 6.13
C ILE A 53 -8.18 4.17 7.35
N GLY A 54 -7.79 5.21 8.09
CA GLY A 54 -8.51 5.64 9.27
C GLY A 54 -9.94 6.08 8.95
N ILE A 55 -10.87 5.71 9.83
CA ILE A 55 -12.32 5.87 9.59
C ILE A 55 -12.75 7.31 9.33
N VAL A 56 -12.14 8.28 10.01
CA VAL A 56 -12.46 9.70 9.81
C VAL A 56 -12.13 10.13 8.38
N LEU A 57 -10.95 9.73 7.89
CA LEU A 57 -10.52 10.05 6.53
C LEU A 57 -11.38 9.31 5.50
N THR A 58 -11.67 8.01 5.72
CA THR A 58 -12.54 7.21 4.86
C THR A 58 -13.90 7.87 4.68
N LYS A 59 -14.59 8.20 5.78
CA LYS A 59 -15.88 8.88 5.73
C LYS A 59 -15.81 10.22 5.03
N THR A 60 -14.75 11.00 5.29
CA THR A 60 -14.55 12.31 4.63
C THR A 60 -14.42 12.16 3.11
N LEU A 61 -13.59 11.21 2.64
CA LEU A 61 -13.41 10.97 1.20
C LEU A 61 -14.72 10.57 0.51
N VAL A 62 -15.51 9.70 1.14
CA VAL A 62 -16.81 9.26 0.61
C VAL A 62 -17.81 10.41 0.57
N ILE A 63 -17.92 11.19 1.64
CA ILE A 63 -18.81 12.36 1.65
C ILE A 63 -18.44 13.32 0.52
N ILE A 64 -17.15 13.62 0.34
CA ILE A 64 -16.69 14.51 -0.74
C ILE A 64 -16.96 13.88 -2.12
N GLN A 65 -16.74 12.56 -2.29
CA GLN A 65 -17.05 11.86 -3.53
C GLN A 65 -18.54 11.92 -3.88
N ASN A 66 -19.42 11.78 -2.91
CA ASN A 66 -20.87 11.88 -3.12
C ASN A 66 -21.30 13.31 -3.50
N ILE A 67 -20.63 14.34 -2.97
CA ILE A 67 -20.87 15.74 -3.36
C ILE A 67 -20.37 15.99 -4.79
N PHE A 68 -19.22 15.41 -5.16
CA PHE A 68 -18.58 15.59 -6.47
C PHE A 68 -18.45 14.27 -7.25
N PRO A 69 -19.56 13.63 -7.67
CA PRO A 69 -19.54 12.29 -8.23
C PRO A 69 -18.83 12.17 -9.59
N MET A 70 -18.61 13.31 -10.28
CA MET A 70 -17.90 13.35 -11.56
C MET A 70 -16.37 13.51 -11.40
N ILE A 71 -15.89 13.67 -10.18
CA ILE A 71 -14.47 13.90 -9.89
C ILE A 71 -13.96 12.70 -9.09
N ASN A 72 -12.82 12.14 -9.49
CA ASN A 72 -12.17 11.07 -8.74
C ASN A 72 -11.43 11.64 -7.51
N ILE A 73 -12.15 11.72 -6.40
CA ILE A 73 -11.68 12.36 -5.17
C ILE A 73 -10.48 11.63 -4.59
N TYR A 74 -10.48 10.31 -4.57
CA TYR A 74 -9.36 9.54 -4.03
C TYR A 74 -8.07 9.76 -4.82
N PHE A 75 -8.16 9.74 -6.15
CA PHE A 75 -7.02 9.98 -7.03
C PHE A 75 -6.40 11.37 -6.80
N ILE A 76 -7.24 12.43 -6.84
CA ILE A 76 -6.79 13.80 -6.63
C ILE A 76 -6.22 14.00 -5.22
N PHE A 77 -6.88 13.42 -4.22
CA PHE A 77 -6.44 13.49 -2.83
C PHE A 77 -5.06 12.83 -2.66
N LEU A 78 -4.85 11.63 -3.22
CA LEU A 78 -3.59 10.91 -3.08
C LEU A 78 -2.45 11.62 -3.81
N VAL A 79 -2.67 12.08 -5.04
CA VAL A 79 -1.71 12.90 -5.81
C VAL A 79 -1.41 14.22 -5.11
N GLY A 80 -2.43 14.89 -4.61
CA GLY A 80 -2.29 16.16 -3.89
C GLY A 80 -1.48 16.00 -2.61
N THR A 81 -1.77 15.00 -1.79
CA THR A 81 -1.06 14.75 -0.53
C THR A 81 0.38 14.28 -0.75
N TYR A 82 0.64 13.49 -1.81
CA TYR A 82 1.98 13.15 -2.26
C TYR A 82 2.78 14.41 -2.61
N SER A 83 2.24 15.27 -3.48
CA SER A 83 2.89 16.51 -3.89
C SER A 83 3.08 17.49 -2.73
N ILE A 84 2.12 17.57 -1.79
CA ILE A 84 2.25 18.39 -0.56
C ILE A 84 3.43 17.90 0.27
N SER A 85 3.65 16.59 0.39
CA SER A 85 4.76 16.02 1.15
C SER A 85 6.11 16.54 0.61
N PHE A 86 6.32 16.47 -0.70
CA PHE A 86 7.53 16.97 -1.36
C PHE A 86 7.62 18.49 -1.29
N SER A 87 6.51 19.20 -1.42
CA SER A 87 6.46 20.66 -1.24
C SER A 87 6.95 21.09 0.14
N VAL A 88 6.55 20.36 1.19
CA VAL A 88 7.02 20.61 2.56
C VAL A 88 8.52 20.33 2.68
N PHE A 89 9.04 19.24 2.11
CA PHE A 89 10.48 18.95 2.12
C PHE A 89 11.27 20.06 1.39
N ILE A 90 10.85 20.46 0.19
CA ILE A 90 11.45 21.59 -0.53
C ILE A 90 11.44 22.85 0.33
N PHE A 91 10.32 23.17 0.95
CA PHE A 91 10.18 24.33 1.83
C PHE A 91 11.16 24.29 3.01
N LEU A 92 11.35 23.15 3.63
CA LEU A 92 12.29 22.97 4.75
C LEU A 92 13.76 23.11 4.32
N LEU A 93 14.09 22.80 3.08
CA LEU A 93 15.43 22.94 2.53
C LEU A 93 15.84 24.39 2.21
N ARG A 94 14.90 25.36 2.23
CA ARG A 94 15.15 26.76 1.83
C ARG A 94 16.30 27.47 2.55
N LYS A 95 16.59 27.03 3.78
CA LYS A 95 17.67 27.60 4.63
C LYS A 95 19.02 26.90 4.44
N ARG A 96 19.11 25.86 3.60
CA ARG A 96 20.33 25.08 3.40
C ARG A 96 21.25 25.72 2.34
N LYS A 97 22.59 25.59 2.53
CA LYS A 97 23.57 26.18 1.60
C LYS A 97 23.46 25.59 0.18
N CYS A 98 23.33 24.26 0.06
CA CYS A 98 23.24 23.54 -1.22
C CYS A 98 21.80 23.30 -1.66
N LYS A 99 20.85 24.20 -1.34
CA LYS A 99 19.41 23.97 -1.52
C LYS A 99 19.01 23.56 -2.93
N ILE A 100 19.59 24.15 -3.98
CA ILE A 100 19.25 23.83 -5.38
C ILE A 100 19.57 22.36 -5.67
N LEU A 101 20.79 21.91 -5.34
CA LEU A 101 21.22 20.54 -5.57
C LEU A 101 20.36 19.55 -4.76
N LEU A 102 20.06 19.89 -3.50
CA LEU A 102 19.18 19.08 -2.66
C LEU A 102 17.75 19.00 -3.21
N ILE A 103 17.24 20.09 -3.80
CA ILE A 103 15.93 20.09 -4.48
C ILE A 103 15.97 19.18 -5.71
N VAL A 104 17.02 19.24 -6.53
CA VAL A 104 17.17 18.34 -7.68
C VAL A 104 17.19 16.88 -7.24
N ILE A 105 17.98 16.52 -6.23
CA ILE A 105 17.97 15.16 -5.65
C ILE A 105 16.56 14.76 -5.22
N LEU A 106 15.86 15.66 -4.54
CA LEU A 106 14.52 15.42 -4.03
C LEU A 106 13.51 15.19 -5.14
N LEU A 107 13.56 15.95 -6.24
CA LEU A 107 12.71 15.76 -7.41
C LEU A 107 13.01 14.44 -8.16
N ILE A 108 14.28 14.03 -8.21
CA ILE A 108 14.66 12.72 -8.76
C ILE A 108 14.10 11.59 -7.89
N ILE A 109 14.21 11.71 -6.56
CA ILE A 109 13.61 10.73 -5.64
C ILE A 109 12.09 10.72 -5.80
N GLU A 110 11.46 11.87 -5.91
CA GLU A 110 10.01 12.01 -6.15
C GLU A 110 9.59 11.24 -7.40
N PHE A 111 10.25 11.49 -8.53
CA PHE A 111 9.98 10.81 -9.80
C PHE A 111 10.13 9.28 -9.68
N THR A 112 11.22 8.83 -9.05
CA THR A 112 11.50 7.40 -8.87
C THR A 112 10.50 6.72 -7.94
N LEU A 113 10.05 7.44 -6.89
CA LEU A 113 9.04 6.92 -5.96
C LEU A 113 7.65 6.76 -6.57
N LEU A 114 7.33 7.46 -7.65
CA LEU A 114 6.05 7.30 -8.34
C LEU A 114 5.84 5.88 -8.88
N LYS A 115 6.92 5.11 -9.12
CA LYS A 115 6.80 3.68 -9.40
C LYS A 115 6.15 2.90 -8.25
N TYR A 116 6.37 3.32 -7.01
CA TYR A 116 5.85 2.68 -5.80
C TYR A 116 4.65 3.43 -5.23
N PHE A 117 3.96 4.22 -6.06
CA PHE A 117 2.88 5.10 -5.65
C PHE A 117 1.71 4.29 -5.09
N THR A 118 1.54 4.36 -3.78
CA THR A 118 0.46 3.74 -3.01
C THR A 118 0.08 4.66 -1.85
N TYR A 119 -1.13 4.49 -1.33
CA TYR A 119 -1.55 5.18 -0.09
C TYR A 119 -0.55 4.99 1.06
N SER A 120 0.12 3.85 1.11
CA SER A 120 1.12 3.53 2.13
C SER A 120 2.35 4.42 2.01
N VAL A 121 2.91 4.55 0.81
CA VAL A 121 4.07 5.42 0.54
C VAL A 121 3.72 6.88 0.84
N VAL A 122 2.54 7.31 0.40
CA VAL A 122 2.06 8.68 0.66
C VAL A 122 1.88 8.93 2.16
N ALA A 123 1.35 7.96 2.91
CA ALA A 123 1.21 8.04 4.36
C ALA A 123 2.54 8.29 5.07
N TYR A 124 3.59 7.53 4.72
CA TYR A 124 4.94 7.72 5.26
C TYR A 124 5.49 9.11 4.97
N LEU A 125 5.42 9.53 3.72
CA LEU A 125 5.94 10.84 3.29
C LEU A 125 5.19 11.98 3.96
N LEU A 126 3.85 11.93 3.95
CA LEU A 126 3.01 12.99 4.49
C LEU A 126 3.16 13.11 6.01
N ALA A 127 3.09 11.99 6.75
CA ALA A 127 3.28 12.00 8.18
C ALA A 127 4.65 12.56 8.57
N THR A 128 5.71 12.10 7.90
CA THR A 128 7.07 12.57 8.16
C THR A 128 7.23 14.06 7.84
N SER A 129 6.73 14.51 6.69
CA SER A 129 6.79 15.92 6.31
C SER A 129 6.08 16.81 7.34
N GLY A 130 4.93 16.36 7.85
CA GLY A 130 4.18 17.04 8.91
C GLY A 130 4.96 17.12 10.22
N VAL A 131 5.57 16.00 10.68
CA VAL A 131 6.38 15.98 11.91
C VAL A 131 7.61 16.89 11.78
N LEU A 132 8.31 16.86 10.66
CA LEU A 132 9.47 17.73 10.43
C LEU A 132 9.05 19.22 10.36
N LEU A 133 7.92 19.52 9.73
CA LEU A 133 7.36 20.88 9.68
C LEU A 133 6.97 21.38 11.08
N LEU A 134 6.35 20.53 11.90
CA LEU A 134 5.96 20.83 13.27
C LEU A 134 7.14 21.31 14.11
N TYR A 135 8.27 20.63 14.02
CA TYR A 135 9.45 20.98 14.82
C TYR A 135 10.30 22.09 14.22
N LYS A 136 10.39 22.21 12.88
CA LYS A 136 11.24 23.21 12.23
C LYS A 136 10.60 24.58 12.05
N GLU A 137 9.28 24.66 12.01
CA GLU A 137 8.54 25.88 11.75
C GLU A 137 7.46 26.13 12.81
N GLU A 138 6.96 27.36 12.88
CA GLU A 138 5.87 27.74 13.81
C GLU A 138 4.47 27.55 13.19
N LYS A 139 4.31 26.49 12.40
CA LYS A 139 3.05 26.18 11.70
C LYS A 139 2.32 25.02 12.34
N THR A 140 2.05 25.12 13.66
CA THR A 140 1.55 24.02 14.47
C THR A 140 0.23 23.43 13.94
N ILE A 141 -0.77 24.26 13.62
CA ILE A 141 -2.07 23.79 13.12
C ILE A 141 -1.91 23.07 11.78
N LEU A 142 -1.23 23.69 10.80
CA LEU A 142 -1.02 23.10 9.49
C LEU A 142 -0.25 21.77 9.58
N SER A 143 0.79 21.74 10.42
CA SER A 143 1.58 20.51 10.64
C SER A 143 0.73 19.41 11.26
N SER A 144 -0.13 19.75 12.25
CA SER A 144 -1.05 18.80 12.88
C SER A 144 -2.05 18.21 11.90
N ILE A 145 -2.59 19.02 10.98
CA ILE A 145 -3.48 18.55 9.91
C ILE A 145 -2.72 17.57 8.99
N ILE A 146 -1.51 17.92 8.57
CA ILE A 146 -0.68 17.07 7.70
C ILE A 146 -0.36 15.74 8.39
N ILE A 147 0.00 15.77 9.68
CA ILE A 147 0.27 14.55 10.48
C ILE A 147 -1.00 13.71 10.59
N PHE A 148 -2.14 14.34 10.94
CA PHE A 148 -3.42 13.65 11.07
C PHE A 148 -3.81 12.92 9.79
N VAL A 149 -3.73 13.59 8.65
CA VAL A 149 -4.03 13.00 7.33
C VAL A 149 -3.05 11.88 7.00
N GLY A 150 -1.74 12.08 7.22
CA GLY A 150 -0.72 11.07 6.97
C GLY A 150 -0.92 9.81 7.81
N PHE A 151 -1.18 9.95 9.11
CA PHE A 151 -1.47 8.82 10.00
C PHE A 151 -2.83 8.17 9.70
N SER A 152 -3.82 8.96 9.27
CA SER A 152 -5.12 8.43 8.88
C SER A 152 -5.10 7.69 7.54
N LEU A 153 -4.20 8.02 6.62
CA LEU A 153 -4.00 7.26 5.38
C LEU A 153 -3.56 5.82 5.65
N ARG A 154 -2.74 5.61 6.70
CA ARG A 154 -2.35 4.27 7.15
C ARG A 154 -1.97 4.29 8.63
N VAL A 155 -2.85 3.78 9.47
CA VAL A 155 -2.67 3.82 10.93
C VAL A 155 -1.40 3.12 11.39
N GLN A 156 -1.00 2.02 10.72
CA GLN A 156 0.20 1.26 11.05
C GLN A 156 1.51 2.05 10.85
N VAL A 157 1.49 3.12 10.05
CA VAL A 157 2.65 3.99 9.80
C VAL A 157 3.06 4.78 11.06
N ILE A 158 2.15 5.01 11.99
CA ILE A 158 2.40 5.76 13.23
C ILE A 158 3.65 5.24 13.96
N VAL A 159 3.68 3.94 14.24
CA VAL A 159 4.78 3.33 15.01
C VAL A 159 6.11 3.48 14.28
N SER A 160 6.15 3.15 13.01
CA SER A 160 7.40 3.18 12.23
C SER A 160 7.92 4.59 12.01
N VAL A 161 7.07 5.59 11.76
CA VAL A 161 7.48 6.99 11.61
C VAL A 161 7.98 7.56 12.93
N ILE A 162 7.29 7.32 14.05
CA ILE A 162 7.73 7.80 15.38
C ILE A 162 9.06 7.17 15.77
N LEU A 163 9.23 5.86 15.57
CA LEU A 163 10.49 5.17 15.86
C LEU A 163 11.63 5.69 14.99
N LEU A 164 11.40 5.86 13.69
CA LEU A 164 12.41 6.39 12.77
C LEU A 164 12.85 7.80 13.16
N LEU A 165 11.92 8.65 13.58
CA LEU A 165 12.18 10.03 13.98
C LEU A 165 12.53 10.20 15.45
N LEU A 166 12.65 9.11 16.23
CA LEU A 166 12.81 9.14 17.69
C LEU A 166 14.00 10.03 18.12
N GLY A 167 15.14 9.89 17.46
CA GLY A 167 16.31 10.73 17.76
C GLY A 167 16.04 12.22 17.57
N ILE A 168 15.28 12.59 16.53
CA ILE A 168 14.88 13.97 16.25
C ILE A 168 13.88 14.47 17.29
N VAL A 169 12.84 13.69 17.57
CA VAL A 169 11.79 14.03 18.54
C VAL A 169 12.40 14.27 19.94
N LEU A 170 13.28 13.37 20.37
CA LEU A 170 13.98 13.52 21.67
C LEU A 170 14.92 14.71 21.69
N TYR A 171 15.65 14.97 20.60
CA TYR A 171 16.47 16.17 20.47
C TYR A 171 15.65 17.45 20.63
N GLU A 172 14.54 17.55 19.92
CA GLU A 172 13.66 18.72 19.99
C GLU A 172 12.99 18.89 21.36
N LEU A 173 12.63 17.78 22.02
CA LEU A 173 12.01 17.77 23.34
C LEU A 173 13.00 18.16 24.43
N ILE A 174 14.21 17.56 24.45
CA ILE A 174 15.15 17.66 25.56
C ILE A 174 16.10 18.86 25.38
N VAL A 175 16.67 19.03 24.19
CA VAL A 175 17.65 20.07 23.92
C VAL A 175 16.97 21.39 23.59
N ASN A 176 16.02 21.37 22.66
CA ASN A 176 15.33 22.57 22.20
C ASN A 176 14.09 22.90 23.06
N LYS A 177 13.78 22.07 24.07
CA LYS A 177 12.67 22.25 25.03
C LYS A 177 11.29 22.48 24.38
N LYS A 178 11.06 21.94 23.19
CA LYS A 178 9.81 22.08 22.43
C LYS A 178 8.71 21.12 22.93
N LYS A 179 8.40 21.19 24.24
CA LYS A 179 7.40 20.33 24.89
C LYS A 179 6.03 20.45 24.26
N GLU A 180 5.58 21.68 23.99
CA GLU A 180 4.27 21.94 23.39
C GLU A 180 4.09 21.22 22.05
N LYS A 181 5.10 21.26 21.18
CA LYS A 181 5.05 20.58 19.86
C LYS A 181 4.99 19.06 20.00
N THR A 182 5.67 18.51 20.99
CA THR A 182 5.58 17.08 21.31
C THR A 182 4.19 16.70 21.85
N VAL A 183 3.56 17.57 22.62
CA VAL A 183 2.17 17.39 23.08
C VAL A 183 1.21 17.40 21.89
N TYR A 184 1.35 18.34 20.93
CA TYR A 184 0.53 18.32 19.70
C TYR A 184 0.71 17.02 18.90
N LEU A 185 1.95 16.55 18.75
CA LEU A 185 2.21 15.26 18.09
C LEU A 185 1.50 14.11 18.81
N ALA A 186 1.58 14.07 20.14
CA ALA A 186 0.92 13.06 20.96
C ALA A 186 -0.62 13.15 20.84
N ILE A 187 -1.19 14.34 20.90
CA ILE A 187 -2.65 14.55 20.75
C ILE A 187 -3.14 14.04 19.40
N VAL A 188 -2.47 14.43 18.30
CA VAL A 188 -2.86 14.01 16.95
C VAL A 188 -2.75 12.50 16.80
N THR A 189 -1.66 11.91 17.28
CA THR A 189 -1.45 10.46 17.25
C THR A 189 -2.54 9.72 18.03
N THR A 190 -2.82 10.17 19.25
CA THR A 190 -3.88 9.59 20.10
C THR A 190 -5.25 9.73 19.45
N LEU A 191 -5.56 10.88 18.85
CA LEU A 191 -6.83 11.11 18.17
C LEU A 191 -7.06 10.10 17.04
N VAL A 192 -6.05 9.85 16.19
CA VAL A 192 -6.15 8.85 15.10
C VAL A 192 -6.35 7.44 15.67
N ILE A 193 -5.60 7.05 16.70
CA ILE A 193 -5.71 5.71 17.30
C ILE A 193 -7.08 5.52 17.95
N VAL A 194 -7.50 6.48 18.78
CA VAL A 194 -8.74 6.38 19.57
C VAL A 194 -9.97 6.38 18.68
N THR A 195 -10.03 7.25 17.66
CA THR A 195 -11.19 7.28 16.74
C THR A 195 -11.35 5.95 15.99
N ASN A 196 -10.26 5.34 15.55
CA ASN A 196 -10.31 4.02 14.89
C ASN A 196 -10.69 2.91 15.87
N PHE A 197 -10.11 2.91 17.08
CA PHE A 197 -10.42 1.92 18.11
C PHE A 197 -11.91 1.97 18.52
N ILE A 198 -12.44 3.16 18.79
CA ILE A 198 -13.85 3.34 19.17
C ILE A 198 -14.74 2.82 18.04
N PHE A 199 -14.47 3.19 16.78
CA PHE A 199 -15.27 2.76 15.64
C PHE A 199 -15.32 1.24 15.51
N VAL A 200 -14.18 0.56 15.65
CA VAL A 200 -14.11 -0.90 15.58
C VAL A 200 -14.91 -1.54 16.71
N LYS A 201 -14.76 -1.04 17.95
CA LYS A 201 -15.42 -1.60 19.13
C LYS A 201 -16.92 -1.33 19.21
N THR A 202 -17.40 -0.26 18.59
CA THR A 202 -18.83 0.06 18.55
C THR A 202 -19.59 -0.59 17.38
N ASN A 203 -18.88 -1.26 16.46
CA ASN A 203 -19.49 -1.93 15.32
C ASN A 203 -19.06 -3.40 15.27
N SER A 204 -19.96 -4.29 15.68
CA SER A 204 -19.69 -5.74 15.79
C SER A 204 -19.34 -6.39 14.46
N GLU A 205 -19.93 -5.97 13.34
CA GLU A 205 -19.61 -6.51 12.02
C GLU A 205 -18.21 -6.14 11.59
N VAL A 206 -17.80 -4.88 11.85
CA VAL A 206 -16.45 -4.41 11.60
C VAL A 206 -15.44 -5.15 12.48
N GLU A 207 -15.74 -5.35 13.77
CA GLU A 207 -14.89 -6.10 14.69
C GLU A 207 -14.71 -7.56 14.23
N ASN A 208 -15.77 -8.22 13.83
CA ASN A 208 -15.75 -9.58 13.30
C ASN A 208 -14.91 -9.67 12.01
N TYR A 209 -15.10 -8.73 11.09
CA TYR A 209 -14.30 -8.66 9.87
C TYR A 209 -12.81 -8.42 10.18
N ILE A 210 -12.48 -7.45 11.03
CA ILE A 210 -11.09 -7.15 11.39
C ILE A 210 -10.43 -8.34 12.07
N THR A 211 -11.16 -9.06 12.92
CA THR A 211 -10.66 -10.29 13.55
C THR A 211 -10.31 -11.34 12.50
N TRP A 212 -11.20 -11.60 11.56
CA TRP A 212 -10.95 -12.53 10.46
C TRP A 212 -9.79 -12.05 9.57
N ASN A 213 -9.79 -10.79 9.17
CA ASN A 213 -8.75 -10.22 8.29
C ASN A 213 -7.36 -10.24 8.93
N ASN A 214 -7.26 -10.00 10.25
CA ASN A 214 -5.98 -10.09 10.96
C ASN A 214 -5.43 -11.53 10.95
N LYS A 215 -6.26 -12.54 11.22
CA LYS A 215 -5.87 -13.95 11.15
C LYS A 215 -5.49 -14.34 9.72
N SER A 216 -6.31 -13.97 8.75
CA SER A 216 -6.08 -14.18 7.33
C SER A 216 -4.77 -13.54 6.86
N THR A 217 -4.48 -12.31 7.31
CA THR A 217 -3.22 -11.61 7.00
C THR A 217 -2.00 -12.34 7.56
N LEU A 218 -2.10 -12.92 8.75
CA LEU A 218 -1.01 -13.72 9.32
C LEU A 218 -0.67 -14.93 8.43
N ILE A 219 -1.64 -15.54 7.78
CA ILE A 219 -1.40 -16.67 6.87
C ILE A 219 -0.88 -16.21 5.51
N ARG A 220 -1.50 -15.18 4.91
CA ARG A 220 -1.18 -14.71 3.55
C ARG A 220 0.13 -13.93 3.42
N ASP A 221 0.44 -13.11 4.42
CA ASP A 221 1.55 -12.15 4.34
C ASP A 221 2.88 -12.72 4.85
N TYR A 222 2.89 -13.96 5.32
CA TYR A 222 4.07 -14.71 5.74
C TYR A 222 4.34 -15.86 4.76
N PRO A 223 5.53 -16.49 4.81
CA PRO A 223 5.85 -17.60 3.92
C PRO A 223 4.77 -18.67 3.91
N GLU A 224 4.47 -19.16 2.73
CA GLU A 224 3.45 -20.18 2.50
C GLU A 224 3.73 -21.43 3.31
N ILE A 225 2.67 -22.05 3.81
CA ILE A 225 2.74 -23.35 4.49
C ILE A 225 2.94 -24.40 3.40
N ASN A 226 4.05 -25.16 3.47
CA ASN A 226 4.31 -26.23 2.53
C ASN A 226 3.49 -27.46 2.91
N TYR A 227 2.51 -27.83 2.09
CA TYR A 227 1.64 -28.98 2.35
C TYR A 227 2.42 -30.27 2.62
N ASN A 228 3.45 -30.57 1.82
CA ASN A 228 4.20 -31.84 1.96
C ASN A 228 4.97 -31.92 3.28
N GLU A 229 5.40 -30.79 3.80
CA GLU A 229 6.13 -30.71 5.07
C GLU A 229 5.22 -30.92 6.29
N TYR A 230 3.98 -30.46 6.19
CA TYR A 230 3.01 -30.48 7.30
C TYR A 230 1.83 -31.42 7.06
N LYS A 231 1.95 -32.34 6.10
CA LYS A 231 0.86 -33.21 5.62
C LYS A 231 0.08 -33.89 6.75
N ASP A 232 0.78 -34.53 7.69
CA ASP A 232 0.13 -35.29 8.77
C ASP A 232 -0.60 -34.34 9.76
N LYS A 233 -0.02 -33.18 10.05
CA LYS A 233 -0.65 -32.17 10.90
C LYS A 233 -1.89 -31.58 10.25
N LEU A 234 -1.83 -31.26 8.96
CA LEU A 234 -2.95 -30.73 8.18
C LEU A 234 -4.07 -31.76 8.08
N ALA A 235 -3.74 -33.02 7.83
CA ALA A 235 -4.72 -34.10 7.78
C ALA A 235 -5.43 -34.33 9.12
N ASN A 236 -4.72 -34.25 10.23
CA ASN A 236 -5.31 -34.38 11.59
C ASN A 236 -6.31 -33.25 11.89
N GLU A 237 -6.13 -32.08 11.28
CA GLU A 237 -7.02 -30.92 11.40
C GLU A 237 -8.09 -30.85 10.29
N ASN A 238 -8.20 -31.89 9.47
CA ASN A 238 -9.12 -31.95 8.31
C ASN A 238 -8.90 -30.78 7.33
N ILE A 239 -7.66 -30.38 7.10
CA ILE A 239 -7.30 -29.37 6.09
C ILE A 239 -6.69 -30.08 4.90
N SER A 240 -7.35 -30.02 3.77
CA SER A 240 -6.89 -30.67 2.54
C SER A 240 -5.77 -29.88 1.86
N LYS A 241 -5.09 -30.54 0.93
CA LYS A 241 -4.15 -29.86 0.05
C LYS A 241 -4.85 -28.77 -0.78
N ASN A 242 -6.06 -29.06 -1.25
CA ASN A 242 -6.83 -28.14 -2.04
C ASN A 242 -7.28 -26.91 -1.25
N ASP A 243 -7.61 -27.07 0.03
CA ASP A 243 -7.95 -25.93 0.90
C ASP A 243 -6.79 -24.94 1.00
N LEU A 244 -5.59 -25.44 1.27
CA LEU A 244 -4.40 -24.63 1.38
C LEU A 244 -4.04 -23.95 0.06
N GLU A 245 -4.08 -24.70 -1.06
CA GLU A 245 -3.80 -24.17 -2.38
C GLU A 245 -4.88 -23.18 -2.85
N SER A 246 -6.15 -23.40 -2.53
CA SER A 246 -7.25 -22.48 -2.82
C SER A 246 -7.09 -21.18 -2.04
N TYR A 247 -6.76 -21.27 -0.76
CA TYR A 247 -6.50 -20.10 0.06
C TYR A 247 -5.33 -19.26 -0.48
N ASN A 248 -4.23 -19.90 -0.85
CA ASN A 248 -3.06 -19.23 -1.44
C ASN A 248 -3.36 -18.64 -2.84
N ALA A 249 -4.30 -19.23 -3.58
CA ALA A 249 -4.78 -18.72 -4.85
C ALA A 249 -5.85 -17.63 -4.71
N TRP A 250 -6.09 -17.10 -3.51
CA TRP A 250 -7.12 -16.09 -3.22
C TRP A 250 -8.55 -16.57 -3.54
N ILE A 251 -8.82 -17.86 -3.35
CA ILE A 251 -10.16 -18.45 -3.44
C ILE A 251 -10.64 -18.71 -2.02
N PHE A 252 -11.14 -17.70 -1.31
CA PHE A 252 -11.59 -17.85 0.08
C PHE A 252 -12.92 -17.15 0.40
N ALA A 253 -13.71 -16.81 -0.61
CA ALA A 253 -15.06 -16.23 -0.43
C ALA A 253 -16.11 -17.28 0.00
N GLU A 254 -15.70 -18.24 0.83
CA GLU A 254 -16.51 -19.33 1.36
C GLU A 254 -16.19 -19.48 2.86
N LYS A 255 -16.96 -18.79 3.71
CA LYS A 255 -16.66 -18.67 5.14
C LYS A 255 -16.84 -19.98 5.91
N ASN A 256 -17.70 -20.87 5.39
CA ASN A 256 -17.88 -22.19 5.96
C ASN A 256 -16.60 -23.03 5.89
N VAL A 257 -15.81 -22.84 4.84
CA VAL A 257 -14.51 -23.50 4.67
C VAL A 257 -13.40 -22.64 5.31
N PHE A 258 -13.26 -21.38 4.91
CA PHE A 258 -12.18 -20.48 5.35
C PHE A 258 -12.57 -19.68 6.60
N SER A 259 -12.98 -20.40 7.64
CA SER A 259 -13.44 -19.85 8.90
C SER A 259 -12.29 -19.36 9.80
N ASN A 260 -12.62 -18.58 10.83
CA ASN A 260 -11.68 -18.18 11.86
C ASN A 260 -10.99 -19.40 12.51
N ASN A 261 -11.72 -20.50 12.68
CA ASN A 261 -11.20 -21.72 13.27
C ASN A 261 -10.16 -22.40 12.37
N MET A 262 -10.42 -22.46 11.05
CA MET A 262 -9.43 -22.96 10.09
C MET A 262 -8.16 -22.12 10.10
N LEU A 263 -8.29 -20.78 10.13
CA LEU A 263 -7.13 -19.88 10.16
C LEU A 263 -6.31 -20.02 11.44
N ASP A 264 -6.97 -20.22 12.60
CA ASP A 264 -6.28 -20.48 13.87
C ASP A 264 -5.48 -21.79 13.79
N ARG A 265 -6.09 -22.87 13.28
CA ARG A 265 -5.40 -24.16 13.09
C ARG A 265 -4.21 -24.05 12.14
N LEU A 266 -4.33 -23.31 11.04
CA LEU A 266 -3.22 -23.05 10.14
C LEU A 266 -2.07 -22.28 10.82
N ASP A 267 -2.38 -21.31 11.68
CA ASP A 267 -1.34 -20.56 12.42
C ASP A 267 -0.66 -21.44 13.49
N GLU A 268 -1.39 -22.34 14.13
CA GLU A 268 -0.85 -23.33 15.08
C GLU A 268 0.05 -24.38 14.42
N ILE A 269 -0.35 -24.89 13.23
CA ILE A 269 0.44 -25.86 12.45
C ILE A 269 1.76 -25.25 12.01
N ARG A 270 1.77 -23.97 11.66
CA ARG A 270 2.95 -23.26 11.22
C ARG A 270 3.98 -23.23 12.35
N ASP A 271 5.14 -23.80 12.09
CA ASP A 271 6.26 -23.71 13.02
C ASP A 271 6.66 -22.25 13.23
N ASN A 272 6.47 -21.75 14.45
CA ASN A 272 6.81 -20.38 14.81
C ASN A 272 8.32 -20.10 14.68
N SER A 273 9.17 -21.10 14.76
CA SER A 273 10.62 -20.96 14.52
C SER A 273 10.91 -20.64 13.05
N LYS A 274 10.17 -21.23 12.11
CA LYS A 274 10.29 -20.97 10.67
C LYS A 274 9.59 -19.68 10.24
N LYS A 275 8.60 -19.21 10.97
CA LYS A 275 7.94 -17.92 10.75
C LYS A 275 8.95 -16.75 10.74
N TYR A 276 10.08 -16.94 11.43
CA TYR A 276 11.17 -15.98 11.54
C TYR A 276 12.49 -16.50 10.96
N ASP A 277 12.45 -17.59 10.17
CA ASP A 277 13.67 -18.14 9.57
C ASP A 277 14.32 -17.08 8.69
N LEU A 278 15.56 -16.82 9.07
CA LEU A 278 16.34 -15.71 8.57
C LEU A 278 17.05 -16.12 7.28
N SER A 279 16.37 -16.01 6.18
CA SER A 279 17.06 -15.81 4.93
C SER A 279 17.59 -14.35 4.87
N ILE A 280 18.28 -13.90 5.95
CA ILE A 280 18.92 -12.58 6.06
C ILE A 280 19.74 -12.32 4.81
N LYS A 281 20.45 -13.32 4.31
CA LYS A 281 21.24 -13.23 3.08
C LYS A 281 20.39 -12.83 1.88
N ASN A 282 19.25 -13.49 1.66
CA ASN A 282 18.37 -13.20 0.52
C ASN A 282 17.69 -11.83 0.66
N ASN A 283 17.28 -11.47 1.88
CA ASN A 283 16.71 -10.16 2.16
C ASN A 283 17.74 -9.04 1.99
N ILE A 284 18.98 -9.25 2.41
CA ILE A 284 20.08 -8.32 2.16
C ILE A 284 20.34 -8.20 0.66
N ILE A 285 20.39 -9.31 -0.08
CA ILE A 285 20.56 -9.28 -1.54
C ILE A 285 19.41 -8.50 -2.20
N GLN A 286 18.17 -8.71 -1.77
CA GLN A 286 17.02 -7.96 -2.28
C GLN A 286 17.15 -6.45 -2.01
N ILE A 287 17.63 -6.07 -0.82
CA ILE A 287 17.94 -4.68 -0.49
C ILE A 287 19.01 -4.14 -1.45
N PHE A 288 20.10 -4.86 -1.65
CA PHE A 288 21.20 -4.43 -2.52
C PHE A 288 20.85 -4.45 -4.02
N SER A 289 19.87 -5.21 -4.45
CA SER A 289 19.40 -5.22 -5.83
C SER A 289 18.52 -4.01 -6.17
N ASN A 290 17.92 -3.33 -5.18
CA ASN A 290 17.09 -2.17 -5.40
C ASN A 290 17.93 -0.89 -5.56
N GLU A 291 17.81 -0.20 -6.68
CA GLU A 291 18.63 0.97 -7.02
C GLU A 291 18.48 2.14 -6.04
N LEU A 292 17.27 2.38 -5.52
CA LEU A 292 17.07 3.39 -4.46
C LEU A 292 17.82 3.04 -3.18
N LEU A 293 17.93 1.75 -2.88
CA LEU A 293 18.63 1.27 -1.70
C LEU A 293 20.14 1.33 -1.83
N LYS A 294 20.69 1.18 -3.03
CA LYS A 294 22.13 1.42 -3.28
C LYS A 294 22.49 2.85 -2.89
N VAL A 295 21.66 3.83 -3.24
CA VAL A 295 21.87 5.23 -2.82
C VAL A 295 21.84 5.38 -1.31
N PHE A 296 20.94 4.70 -0.62
CA PHE A 296 20.88 4.69 0.84
C PHE A 296 22.16 4.14 1.47
N ILE A 297 22.72 3.07 0.92
CA ILE A 297 23.97 2.48 1.38
C ILE A 297 25.12 3.48 1.24
N TYR A 298 25.22 4.14 0.08
CA TYR A 298 26.20 5.20 -0.09
C TYR A 298 26.02 6.32 0.95
N PHE A 299 24.77 6.67 1.24
CA PHE A 299 24.46 7.65 2.27
C PHE A 299 24.90 7.18 3.66
N ILE A 300 24.57 5.94 4.06
CA ILE A 300 24.98 5.38 5.37
C ILE A 300 26.49 5.30 5.51
N VAL A 301 27.22 4.96 4.45
CA VAL A 301 28.69 4.86 4.49
C VAL A 301 29.33 6.25 4.50
N LEU A 302 28.85 7.19 3.70
CA LEU A 302 29.44 8.52 3.58
C LEU A 302 29.15 9.43 4.78
N ILE A 303 28.00 9.26 5.42
CA ILE A 303 27.62 10.09 6.57
C ILE A 303 28.63 9.97 7.72
N PRO A 304 29.00 8.80 8.23
CA PRO A 304 29.96 8.66 9.32
C PRO A 304 31.37 9.15 8.96
N LEU A 305 31.73 9.14 7.67
CA LEU A 305 33.01 9.68 7.20
C LEU A 305 33.06 11.20 7.29
N LEU A 306 31.94 11.87 6.97
CA LEU A 306 31.89 13.34 6.91
C LEU A 306 31.41 13.97 8.22
N TYR A 307 30.59 13.26 8.97
CA TYR A 307 29.89 13.75 10.14
C TYR A 307 30.03 12.79 11.31
N ARG A 308 30.06 13.33 12.53
CA ARG A 308 29.93 12.55 13.76
C ARG A 308 28.60 12.85 14.45
N PRO A 309 27.93 11.83 15.04
CA PRO A 309 26.73 12.06 15.81
C PRO A 309 27.00 12.96 17.03
N LYS A 310 26.10 13.92 17.26
CA LYS A 310 26.08 14.69 18.51
C LYS A 310 25.29 13.93 19.56
N LYS A 311 25.93 13.54 20.64
CA LYS A 311 25.31 12.84 21.77
C LYS A 311 24.48 11.62 21.31
N ILE A 312 23.61 11.12 22.19
CA ILE A 312 22.76 9.96 21.94
C ILE A 312 21.77 10.18 20.77
N PHE A 313 21.32 11.42 20.53
CA PHE A 313 20.31 11.73 19.53
C PHE A 313 20.75 11.42 18.10
N GLY A 314 22.01 11.72 17.78
CA GLY A 314 22.59 11.39 16.48
C GLY A 314 22.75 9.88 16.29
N HIS A 315 23.14 9.16 17.34
CA HIS A 315 23.22 7.69 17.29
C HIS A 315 21.84 7.06 17.09
N LEU A 316 20.83 7.50 17.83
CA LEU A 316 19.44 7.02 17.66
C LEU A 316 18.93 7.27 16.24
N SER A 317 19.22 8.44 15.66
CA SER A 317 18.79 8.77 14.29
C SER A 317 19.45 7.89 13.21
N LEU A 318 20.59 7.27 13.50
CA LEU A 318 21.24 6.30 12.59
C LEU A 318 20.81 4.86 12.87
N VAL A 319 20.64 4.49 14.14
CA VAL A 319 20.36 3.11 14.54
C VAL A 319 18.91 2.73 14.26
N MET A 320 17.93 3.63 14.50
CA MET A 320 16.52 3.30 14.36
C MET A 320 16.10 2.87 12.94
N PRO A 321 16.51 3.53 11.84
CA PRO A 321 16.22 3.06 10.49
C PRO A 321 16.77 1.66 10.22
N ILE A 322 18.01 1.40 10.68
CA ILE A 322 18.65 0.09 10.51
C ILE A 322 17.90 -0.97 11.32
N ALA A 323 17.56 -0.68 12.56
CA ALA A 323 16.79 -1.59 13.41
C ALA A 323 15.40 -1.92 12.82
N LEU A 324 14.71 -0.94 12.23
CA LEU A 324 13.43 -1.16 11.55
C LEU A 324 13.57 -2.07 10.31
N ILE A 325 14.61 -1.86 9.49
CA ILE A 325 14.88 -2.71 8.32
C ILE A 325 15.24 -4.13 8.77
N VAL A 326 16.08 -4.27 9.80
CA VAL A 326 16.43 -5.58 10.37
C VAL A 326 15.18 -6.28 10.92
N LEU A 327 14.30 -5.56 11.62
CA LEU A 327 13.04 -6.12 12.13
C LEU A 327 12.12 -6.61 11.00
N LEU A 328 12.00 -5.84 9.91
CA LEU A 328 11.23 -6.24 8.73
C LEU A 328 11.84 -7.48 8.08
N SER A 329 13.17 -7.54 8.00
CA SER A 329 13.91 -8.69 7.47
C SER A 329 13.70 -9.95 8.32
N ILE A 330 13.83 -9.83 9.64
CA ILE A 330 13.58 -10.93 10.59
C ILE A 330 12.15 -11.47 10.45
N ARG A 331 11.19 -10.59 10.26
CA ARG A 331 9.79 -10.98 10.05
C ARG A 331 9.48 -11.45 8.63
N GLN A 332 10.47 -11.58 7.76
CA GLN A 332 10.34 -11.95 6.35
C GLN A 332 9.27 -11.13 5.60
N ARG A 333 9.10 -9.88 6.00
CA ARG A 333 8.08 -8.98 5.44
C ARG A 333 8.71 -7.76 4.77
N MET A 334 9.61 -8.02 3.83
CA MET A 334 10.30 -6.99 3.04
C MET A 334 9.44 -6.54 1.86
N VAL A 335 8.34 -5.86 2.17
CA VAL A 335 7.43 -5.30 1.15
C VAL A 335 7.94 -3.94 0.70
N GLU A 336 8.13 -3.73 -0.60
CA GLU A 336 8.69 -2.50 -1.19
C GLU A 336 7.96 -1.23 -0.75
N ARG A 337 6.64 -1.26 -0.71
CA ARG A 337 5.79 -0.15 -0.22
C ARG A 337 5.99 0.23 1.26
N VAL A 338 6.77 -0.54 2.01
CA VAL A 338 7.10 -0.29 3.43
C VAL A 338 8.55 0.15 3.58
N TYR A 339 9.52 -0.67 3.12
CA TYR A 339 10.93 -0.37 3.37
C TYR A 339 11.48 0.79 2.52
N ILE A 340 11.00 0.95 1.28
CA ILE A 340 11.44 2.04 0.40
C ILE A 340 11.11 3.42 1.00
N PRO A 341 9.84 3.72 1.39
CA PRO A 341 9.55 5.01 2.01
C PRO A 341 10.29 5.22 3.34
N LEU A 342 10.52 4.17 4.14
CA LEU A 342 11.33 4.30 5.38
C LEU A 342 12.73 4.83 5.09
N ILE A 343 13.37 4.34 4.04
CA ILE A 343 14.69 4.78 3.61
C ILE A 343 14.66 6.21 3.11
N VAL A 344 13.67 6.54 2.30
CA VAL A 344 13.52 7.89 1.74
C VAL A 344 13.27 8.93 2.83
N ILE A 345 12.37 8.65 3.76
CA ILE A 345 12.09 9.58 4.87
C ILE A 345 13.28 9.69 5.84
N PHE A 346 14.08 8.63 5.99
CA PHE A 346 15.34 8.72 6.72
C PHE A 346 16.30 9.71 6.05
N ILE A 347 16.52 9.59 4.74
CA ILE A 347 17.41 10.48 3.98
C ILE A 347 16.94 11.94 4.13
N PHE A 348 15.66 12.22 3.97
CA PHE A 348 15.13 13.58 4.11
C PHE A 348 15.24 14.12 5.52
N SER A 349 14.89 13.32 6.52
CA SER A 349 15.01 13.70 7.93
C SER A 349 16.44 13.98 8.29
N PHE A 350 17.35 13.14 7.81
CA PHE A 350 18.80 13.32 8.00
C PHE A 350 19.27 14.65 7.38
N ILE A 351 18.96 14.91 6.11
CA ILE A 351 19.38 16.15 5.42
C ILE A 351 18.85 17.39 6.16
N ILE A 352 17.59 17.34 6.60
CA ILE A 352 16.94 18.47 7.29
C ILE A 352 17.53 18.72 8.67
N TYR A 353 17.97 17.67 9.38
CA TYR A 353 18.51 17.77 10.74
C TYR A 353 20.03 17.62 10.81
N LEU A 354 20.72 17.48 9.68
CA LEU A 354 22.16 17.20 9.61
C LEU A 354 23.01 18.09 10.51
N GLN A 355 22.79 19.41 10.48
CA GLN A 355 23.59 20.38 11.25
C GLN A 355 23.16 20.48 12.72
N ASP A 356 21.98 19.98 13.06
CA ASP A 356 21.43 20.08 14.41
C ASP A 356 21.91 18.90 15.27
N ILE A 357 21.86 17.68 14.71
CA ILE A 357 22.11 16.42 15.44
C ILE A 357 23.49 15.83 15.14
N PHE A 358 24.14 16.32 14.08
CA PHE A 358 25.47 15.88 13.67
C PHE A 358 26.44 17.03 13.61
N GLU A 359 27.73 16.73 13.86
CA GLU A 359 28.82 17.67 13.81
C GLU A 359 29.76 17.29 12.67
N LYS A 360 30.14 18.29 11.86
CA LYS A 360 31.06 18.09 10.75
C LYS A 360 32.47 17.72 11.27
N ARG A 361 33.06 16.68 10.72
CA ARG A 361 34.46 16.33 11.00
C ARG A 361 35.38 17.32 10.31
N ASN A 362 36.35 17.87 11.08
CA ASN A 362 37.31 18.86 10.58
C ASN A 362 38.54 18.18 9.92
N TYR A 363 38.30 17.42 8.85
CA TYR A 363 39.43 16.96 8.03
C TYR A 363 39.77 18.03 6.99
N ARG A 364 41.03 18.51 6.95
CA ARG A 364 41.49 19.47 5.94
C ARG A 364 41.23 19.00 4.50
N LEU A 365 41.36 17.69 4.24
CA LEU A 365 41.11 17.06 2.95
C LEU A 365 39.61 17.12 2.50
N LEU A 366 38.69 17.30 3.44
CA LEU A 366 37.25 17.24 3.15
C LEU A 366 36.57 18.63 3.08
N ARG A 367 37.36 19.70 3.17
CA ARG A 367 36.87 21.08 3.04
C ARG A 367 36.41 21.32 1.58
N GLY A 368 35.12 21.43 1.35
CA GLY A 368 34.55 21.66 0.02
C GLY A 368 34.04 20.42 -0.70
N THR A 369 34.34 19.20 -0.22
CA THR A 369 33.95 17.95 -0.87
C THR A 369 32.45 17.63 -0.75
N GLU A 370 31.71 18.28 0.18
CA GLU A 370 30.26 18.04 0.34
C GLU A 370 29.49 18.27 -0.96
N ASN A 371 29.75 19.38 -1.65
CA ASN A 371 29.08 19.69 -2.91
C ASN A 371 29.41 18.67 -4.00
N ILE A 372 30.67 18.21 -4.02
CA ILE A 372 31.13 17.20 -4.97
C ILE A 372 30.43 15.86 -4.68
N ILE A 373 30.38 15.44 -3.42
CA ILE A 373 29.72 14.20 -3.01
C ILE A 373 28.23 14.24 -3.32
N PHE A 374 27.54 15.32 -2.97
CA PHE A 374 26.12 15.48 -3.31
C PHE A 374 25.89 15.55 -4.83
N SER A 375 26.81 16.14 -5.60
CA SER A 375 26.73 16.17 -7.06
C SER A 375 26.91 14.76 -7.66
N ILE A 376 27.89 14.00 -7.17
CA ILE A 376 28.11 12.61 -7.60
C ILE A 376 26.91 11.74 -7.24
N LEU A 377 26.39 11.84 -6.03
CA LEU A 377 25.17 11.13 -5.62
C LEU A 377 23.97 11.50 -6.51
N SER A 378 23.80 12.77 -6.85
CA SER A 378 22.75 13.23 -7.75
C SER A 378 22.88 12.62 -9.14
N LEU A 379 24.10 12.55 -9.67
CA LEU A 379 24.36 11.94 -10.98
C LEU A 379 24.11 10.43 -10.98
N ILE A 380 24.54 9.73 -9.93
CA ILE A 380 24.27 8.29 -9.77
C ILE A 380 22.75 8.06 -9.69
N MET A 381 22.03 8.85 -8.88
CA MET A 381 20.59 8.76 -8.75
C MET A 381 19.87 9.05 -10.07
N LEU A 382 20.31 10.07 -10.81
CA LEU A 382 19.76 10.42 -12.10
C LEU A 382 19.97 9.28 -13.11
N ASN A 383 21.19 8.73 -13.19
CA ASN A 383 21.48 7.59 -14.04
C ASN A 383 20.61 6.38 -13.71
N ASN A 384 20.48 6.06 -12.42
CA ASN A 384 19.65 4.96 -11.95
C ASN A 384 18.16 5.21 -12.24
N ALA A 385 17.67 6.45 -12.08
CA ALA A 385 16.29 6.81 -12.40
C ALA A 385 16.00 6.68 -13.91
N ILE A 386 16.96 7.02 -14.77
CA ILE A 386 16.83 6.89 -16.22
C ILE A 386 16.83 5.41 -16.62
N GLN A 387 17.80 4.62 -16.19
CA GLN A 387 17.86 3.18 -16.49
C GLN A 387 16.63 2.43 -15.98
N TYR A 388 16.19 2.77 -14.78
CA TYR A 388 15.04 2.18 -14.17
C TYR A 388 13.72 2.57 -14.86
N GLY A 389 13.63 3.81 -15.35
CA GLY A 389 12.47 4.29 -16.09
C GLY A 389 12.32 3.63 -17.46
N THR A 390 13.44 3.35 -18.16
CA THR A 390 13.40 2.76 -19.49
C THR A 390 13.05 1.27 -19.47
N ASP A 391 13.60 0.49 -18.54
CA ASP A 391 13.49 -0.97 -18.61
C ASP A 391 12.33 -1.55 -17.79
N ASN A 392 12.12 -1.07 -16.56
CA ASN A 392 11.16 -1.68 -15.64
C ASN A 392 9.77 -1.01 -15.64
N LEU A 393 9.70 0.31 -15.86
CA LEU A 393 8.43 1.02 -15.83
C LEU A 393 7.62 0.80 -17.11
N TYR A 394 8.31 0.78 -18.26
CA TYR A 394 7.70 0.44 -19.54
C TYR A 394 7.07 -0.95 -19.50
N TRP A 395 7.80 -1.92 -18.96
CA TRP A 395 7.33 -3.29 -18.80
C TRP A 395 6.14 -3.39 -17.82
N PHE A 396 6.21 -2.69 -16.67
CA PHE A 396 5.12 -2.65 -15.70
C PHE A 396 3.85 -2.07 -16.29
N VAL A 397 3.93 -0.95 -17.01
CA VAL A 397 2.76 -0.30 -17.65
C VAL A 397 2.16 -1.20 -18.75
N HIS A 398 2.99 -1.81 -19.60
CA HIS A 398 2.50 -2.64 -20.71
C HIS A 398 1.95 -3.99 -20.26
N GLN A 399 2.46 -4.59 -19.20
CA GLN A 399 1.89 -5.81 -18.62
C GLN A 399 0.63 -5.56 -17.77
N SER A 400 0.46 -4.37 -17.21
CA SER A 400 -0.65 -4.09 -16.29
C SER A 400 -1.99 -3.83 -16.99
N PHE A 401 -2.03 -3.52 -18.30
CA PHE A 401 -3.23 -3.02 -18.96
C PHE A 401 -3.68 -3.72 -20.26
N PRO A 402 -3.38 -5.01 -20.51
CA PRO A 402 -3.83 -5.67 -21.75
C PRO A 402 -5.35 -5.88 -21.79
N HIS A 403 -6.07 -5.74 -20.66
CA HIS A 403 -7.45 -6.21 -20.50
C HIS A 403 -8.53 -5.12 -20.43
N ASN A 404 -8.25 -3.91 -20.92
CA ASN A 404 -9.27 -2.82 -20.99
C ASN A 404 -10.55 -3.24 -21.77
N LYS A 405 -10.44 -4.17 -22.71
CA LYS A 405 -11.57 -4.70 -23.47
C LYS A 405 -12.53 -5.49 -22.59
N VAL A 406 -12.02 -6.26 -21.62
CA VAL A 406 -12.85 -7.09 -20.73
C VAL A 406 -13.91 -6.25 -20.03
N TYR A 407 -13.52 -5.12 -19.44
CA TYR A 407 -14.50 -4.24 -18.79
C TYR A 407 -15.51 -3.64 -19.76
N ASN A 408 -15.09 -3.23 -20.95
CA ASN A 408 -15.99 -2.66 -21.95
C ASN A 408 -17.04 -3.67 -22.41
N GLU A 409 -16.68 -4.95 -22.53
CA GLU A 409 -17.65 -6.00 -22.91
C GLU A 409 -18.59 -6.34 -21.74
N LEU A 410 -18.05 -6.51 -20.54
CA LEU A 410 -18.87 -6.84 -19.37
C LEU A 410 -19.83 -5.71 -18.96
N LEU A 411 -19.42 -4.43 -19.16
CA LEU A 411 -20.28 -3.28 -18.87
C LEU A 411 -21.51 -3.17 -19.77
N LYS A 412 -21.46 -3.74 -20.98
CA LYS A 412 -22.63 -3.78 -21.88
C LYS A 412 -23.80 -4.58 -21.29
N ASN A 413 -23.52 -5.56 -20.43
CA ASN A 413 -24.49 -6.51 -19.87
C ASN A 413 -24.69 -6.35 -18.36
N ASN A 414 -24.30 -5.20 -17.78
CA ASN A 414 -24.01 -5.04 -16.34
C ASN A 414 -25.23 -4.89 -15.42
N GLU A 415 -26.45 -4.69 -15.92
CA GLU A 415 -27.56 -4.34 -15.02
C GLU A 415 -28.14 -5.52 -14.24
N LYS A 416 -27.88 -6.78 -14.64
CA LYS A 416 -28.50 -7.98 -14.06
C LYS A 416 -27.49 -9.01 -13.51
N ASN A 417 -26.22 -8.91 -13.86
CA ASN A 417 -25.24 -9.94 -13.56
C ASN A 417 -24.23 -9.46 -12.52
N LEU A 418 -23.87 -10.34 -11.59
CA LEU A 418 -22.69 -10.21 -10.73
C LEU A 418 -21.50 -10.90 -11.40
N TYR A 419 -20.44 -10.18 -11.68
CA TYR A 419 -19.21 -10.72 -12.24
C TYR A 419 -18.15 -10.93 -11.15
N ILE A 420 -17.68 -12.16 -11.01
CA ILE A 420 -16.67 -12.57 -10.04
C ILE A 420 -15.38 -12.82 -10.77
N PHE A 421 -14.37 -12.03 -10.44
CA PHE A 421 -13.01 -12.17 -10.97
C PHE A 421 -12.15 -13.04 -10.07
N ALA A 422 -11.43 -13.99 -10.65
CA ALA A 422 -10.44 -14.77 -9.94
C ALA A 422 -9.17 -14.96 -10.79
N GLY A 423 -8.00 -14.97 -10.12
CA GLY A 423 -6.73 -15.31 -10.75
C GLY A 423 -5.99 -14.21 -11.50
N TYR A 424 -6.53 -12.97 -11.57
CA TYR A 424 -5.90 -11.89 -12.32
C TYR A 424 -5.88 -10.55 -11.58
N GLY A 425 -4.79 -10.25 -10.91
CA GLY A 425 -4.50 -8.89 -10.44
C GLY A 425 -4.49 -7.85 -11.56
N ASN A 426 -4.04 -8.25 -12.75
CA ASN A 426 -3.96 -7.38 -13.93
C ASN A 426 -5.32 -6.91 -14.44
N ILE A 427 -6.35 -7.76 -14.40
CA ILE A 427 -7.71 -7.37 -14.78
C ILE A 427 -8.24 -6.32 -13.80
N ILE A 428 -8.04 -6.50 -12.51
CA ILE A 428 -8.45 -5.52 -11.49
C ILE A 428 -7.78 -4.17 -11.73
N ASN A 429 -6.49 -4.17 -12.07
CA ASN A 429 -5.73 -2.95 -12.38
C ASN A 429 -6.24 -2.23 -13.63
N SER A 430 -6.90 -2.94 -14.53
CA SER A 430 -7.44 -2.39 -15.80
C SER A 430 -8.82 -1.74 -15.64
N GLN A 431 -9.33 -1.55 -14.42
CA GLN A 431 -10.62 -0.90 -14.18
C GLN A 431 -10.68 0.51 -14.77
N PRO A 432 -11.77 0.86 -15.47
CA PRO A 432 -11.99 2.19 -15.97
C PRO A 432 -12.08 3.19 -14.80
N ASN A 433 -11.77 4.45 -15.05
CA ASN A 433 -11.80 5.55 -14.08
C ASN A 433 -10.69 5.60 -13.02
N VAL A 434 -9.97 4.52 -12.74
CA VAL A 434 -9.07 4.41 -11.59
C VAL A 434 -7.96 5.47 -11.56
N SER A 435 -7.36 5.79 -12.68
CA SER A 435 -6.31 6.84 -12.76
C SER A 435 -6.77 8.10 -13.51
N LYS A 436 -8.06 8.27 -13.71
CA LYS A 436 -8.64 9.46 -14.35
C LYS A 436 -9.04 10.50 -13.30
N VAL A 437 -8.90 11.77 -13.66
CA VAL A 437 -9.38 12.90 -12.83
C VAL A 437 -10.90 12.96 -12.84
N PHE A 438 -11.51 12.69 -14.01
CA PHE A 438 -12.95 12.69 -14.18
C PHE A 438 -13.50 11.29 -14.31
N VAL A 439 -14.60 11.01 -13.61
CA VAL A 439 -15.30 9.74 -13.59
C VAL A 439 -16.28 9.64 -14.76
N GLU A 440 -16.16 8.59 -15.55
CA GLU A 440 -17.13 8.24 -16.59
C GLU A 440 -18.20 7.35 -15.94
N LYS A 441 -19.43 7.88 -15.77
CA LYS A 441 -20.52 7.20 -15.02
C LYS A 441 -20.99 5.90 -15.68
N ASP A 442 -20.97 5.84 -16.99
CA ASP A 442 -21.30 4.66 -17.79
C ASP A 442 -20.28 3.52 -17.65
N LYS A 443 -19.14 3.81 -17.05
CA LYS A 443 -18.06 2.85 -16.79
C LYS A 443 -17.88 2.52 -15.31
N LEU A 444 -18.93 2.68 -14.51
CA LEU A 444 -18.93 2.22 -13.12
C LEU A 444 -19.10 0.69 -13.06
N THR A 445 -18.31 0.05 -12.22
CA THR A 445 -18.23 -1.42 -12.14
C THR A 445 -18.87 -1.97 -10.86
N LYS A 446 -20.08 -1.49 -10.53
CA LYS A 446 -20.76 -1.80 -9.26
C LYS A 446 -20.96 -3.30 -9.03
N ASN A 447 -21.25 -4.05 -10.08
CA ASN A 447 -21.57 -5.49 -10.02
C ASN A 447 -20.35 -6.37 -10.30
N MET A 448 -19.16 -5.90 -9.94
CA MET A 448 -17.90 -6.63 -10.12
C MET A 448 -17.23 -6.85 -8.77
N LEU A 449 -16.88 -8.09 -8.46
CA LEU A 449 -16.21 -8.52 -7.24
C LEU A 449 -15.05 -9.44 -7.55
N THR A 450 -14.18 -9.63 -6.58
CA THR A 450 -13.13 -10.66 -6.64
C THR A 450 -13.51 -11.83 -5.76
N LEU A 451 -13.08 -13.04 -6.13
CA LEU A 451 -13.33 -14.26 -5.37
C LEU A 451 -12.62 -14.26 -4.01
N GLY A 452 -11.55 -13.48 -3.87
CA GLY A 452 -10.88 -13.27 -2.62
C GLY A 452 -9.94 -12.06 -2.68
N ASN A 453 -10.11 -11.14 -1.77
CA ASN A 453 -9.22 -10.01 -1.51
C ASN A 453 -9.47 -9.47 -0.09
N TRP A 454 -8.91 -8.30 0.25
CA TRP A 454 -9.16 -7.67 1.54
C TRP A 454 -10.59 -7.16 1.73
N GLN A 455 -11.39 -6.98 0.66
CA GLN A 455 -12.80 -6.59 0.76
C GLN A 455 -13.70 -7.75 1.15
N THR A 456 -13.27 -9.00 0.89
CA THR A 456 -14.06 -10.19 1.19
C THR A 456 -14.48 -10.23 2.66
N PHE A 457 -15.77 -10.39 2.92
CA PHE A 457 -16.41 -10.37 4.24
C PHE A 457 -16.44 -9.00 4.95
N THR A 458 -16.06 -7.89 4.29
CA THR A 458 -16.36 -6.56 4.85
C THR A 458 -17.87 -6.34 4.93
N PRO A 459 -18.37 -5.45 5.80
CA PRO A 459 -19.79 -5.10 5.81
C PRO A 459 -20.29 -4.66 4.43
N GLN A 460 -19.53 -3.84 3.69
CA GLN A 460 -19.90 -3.39 2.35
C GLN A 460 -19.96 -4.52 1.33
N TYR A 461 -19.04 -5.48 1.44
CA TYR A 461 -19.07 -6.65 0.57
C TYR A 461 -20.37 -7.43 0.74
N LYS A 462 -20.82 -7.60 1.98
CA LYS A 462 -22.10 -8.26 2.30
C LYS A 462 -23.27 -7.44 1.79
N GLU A 463 -23.33 -6.15 2.14
CA GLU A 463 -24.39 -5.24 1.68
C GLU A 463 -24.54 -5.30 0.15
N LYS A 464 -23.45 -5.28 -0.58
CA LYS A 464 -23.43 -5.39 -2.03
C LYS A 464 -23.99 -6.72 -2.54
N LEU A 465 -23.64 -7.83 -1.89
CA LEU A 465 -24.18 -9.15 -2.26
C LEU A 465 -25.68 -9.27 -1.92
N ASP A 466 -26.10 -8.69 -0.81
CA ASP A 466 -27.52 -8.65 -0.40
C ASP A 466 -28.34 -7.79 -1.38
N ASP A 467 -27.82 -6.63 -1.83
CA ASP A 467 -28.45 -5.79 -2.87
C ASP A 467 -28.60 -6.51 -4.22
N LEU A 468 -27.71 -7.43 -4.52
CA LEU A 468 -27.74 -8.27 -5.72
C LEU A 468 -28.55 -9.57 -5.52
N ASN A 469 -29.23 -9.69 -4.37
CA ASN A 469 -30.03 -10.86 -4.00
C ASN A 469 -29.26 -12.18 -4.00
N VAL A 470 -27.97 -12.15 -3.58
CA VAL A 470 -27.18 -13.35 -3.36
C VAL A 470 -27.68 -14.06 -2.10
N SER A 471 -27.95 -15.34 -2.17
CA SER A 471 -28.63 -16.10 -1.11
C SER A 471 -27.88 -16.16 0.22
N ASP A 472 -26.53 -16.18 0.17
CA ASP A 472 -25.66 -16.15 1.35
C ASP A 472 -24.39 -15.34 1.04
N SER A 473 -24.33 -14.13 1.57
CA SER A 473 -23.21 -13.21 1.40
C SER A 473 -21.91 -13.66 2.09
N ASN A 474 -21.95 -14.68 2.95
CA ASN A 474 -20.75 -15.27 3.56
C ASN A 474 -20.18 -16.43 2.72
N ASN A 475 -21.00 -17.06 1.85
CA ASN A 475 -20.62 -18.22 1.08
C ASN A 475 -20.96 -18.01 -0.41
N LEU A 476 -20.12 -17.18 -1.06
CA LEU A 476 -20.35 -16.72 -2.42
C LEU A 476 -20.30 -17.85 -3.45
N LEU A 477 -19.40 -18.84 -3.29
CA LEU A 477 -19.32 -19.97 -4.21
C LEU A 477 -20.56 -20.84 -4.13
N SER A 478 -21.02 -21.16 -2.90
CA SER A 478 -22.25 -21.93 -2.70
C SER A 478 -23.47 -21.18 -3.22
N SER A 479 -23.52 -19.86 -3.08
CA SER A 479 -24.59 -19.01 -3.61
C SER A 479 -24.55 -18.86 -5.13
N ALA A 480 -23.40 -19.06 -5.74
CA ALA A 480 -23.23 -19.01 -7.19
C ALA A 480 -23.66 -20.31 -7.89
N LEU A 481 -23.79 -21.41 -7.11
CA LEU A 481 -24.18 -22.70 -7.66
C LEU A 481 -25.61 -22.61 -8.21
N ASP A 482 -25.75 -23.02 -9.48
CA ASP A 482 -27.00 -23.01 -10.22
C ASP A 482 -27.65 -21.62 -10.41
N SER A 483 -26.91 -20.55 -10.19
CA SER A 483 -27.33 -19.16 -10.44
C SER A 483 -27.00 -18.74 -11.88
N ASP A 484 -27.97 -18.16 -12.60
CA ASP A 484 -27.73 -17.57 -13.92
C ASP A 484 -27.13 -16.16 -13.86
N ASN A 485 -27.32 -15.48 -12.73
CA ASN A 485 -26.95 -14.09 -12.56
C ASN A 485 -25.53 -13.92 -11.97
N ILE A 486 -24.92 -14.98 -11.43
CA ILE A 486 -23.55 -14.95 -10.89
C ILE A 486 -22.62 -15.60 -11.90
N LYS A 487 -21.73 -14.79 -12.45
CA LYS A 487 -20.83 -15.18 -13.53
C LYS A 487 -19.36 -15.06 -13.10
N PHE A 488 -18.57 -16.06 -13.44
CA PHE A 488 -17.13 -16.09 -13.17
C PHE A 488 -16.35 -15.64 -14.40
N VAL A 489 -15.49 -14.66 -14.20
CA VAL A 489 -14.56 -14.15 -15.22
C VAL A 489 -13.19 -14.76 -14.94
N LEU A 490 -12.83 -15.76 -15.73
CA LEU A 490 -11.66 -16.61 -15.49
C LEU A 490 -10.78 -16.71 -16.74
N PRO A 491 -9.45 -16.91 -16.53
CA PRO A 491 -8.58 -17.31 -17.62
C PRO A 491 -8.96 -18.67 -18.18
N GLU A 492 -8.84 -18.83 -19.49
CA GLU A 492 -9.13 -20.10 -20.19
C GLU A 492 -8.31 -21.28 -19.62
N LYS A 493 -7.07 -21.04 -19.23
CA LYS A 493 -6.12 -22.07 -18.72
C LYS A 493 -5.82 -21.89 -17.24
N SER A 494 -6.80 -21.58 -16.41
CA SER A 494 -6.54 -21.46 -14.98
C SER A 494 -6.82 -22.77 -14.24
N GLY A 495 -5.93 -23.18 -13.36
CA GLY A 495 -6.20 -24.27 -12.42
C GLY A 495 -7.26 -23.93 -11.33
N LEU A 496 -7.88 -22.75 -11.41
CA LEU A 496 -8.86 -22.26 -10.44
C LEU A 496 -10.16 -23.05 -10.51
N MET A 497 -10.60 -23.42 -11.72
CA MET A 497 -11.83 -24.22 -11.89
C MET A 497 -11.70 -25.56 -11.16
N GLU A 498 -10.57 -26.25 -11.31
CA GLU A 498 -10.34 -27.54 -10.65
C GLU A 498 -10.26 -27.38 -9.13
N LYS A 499 -9.68 -26.29 -8.62
CA LYS A 499 -9.68 -26.01 -7.19
C LYS A 499 -11.10 -25.83 -6.63
N VAL A 500 -11.96 -25.11 -7.33
CA VAL A 500 -13.36 -24.90 -6.94
C VAL A 500 -14.14 -26.23 -7.00
N LYS A 501 -13.97 -27.02 -8.06
CA LYS A 501 -14.60 -28.37 -8.17
C LYS A 501 -14.20 -29.26 -7.00
N THR A 502 -12.91 -29.32 -6.71
CA THR A 502 -12.39 -30.13 -5.59
C THR A 502 -12.93 -29.61 -4.25
N LEU A 503 -13.01 -28.29 -4.05
CA LEU A 503 -13.59 -27.71 -2.84
C LEU A 503 -15.05 -28.13 -2.64
N PHE A 504 -15.86 -28.10 -3.69
CA PHE A 504 -17.25 -28.56 -3.61
C PHE A 504 -17.35 -30.06 -3.32
N LYS A 505 -16.46 -30.87 -3.91
CA LYS A 505 -16.43 -32.32 -3.63
C LYS A 505 -16.05 -32.62 -2.19
N GLU A 506 -15.01 -31.95 -1.66
CA GLU A 506 -14.48 -32.19 -0.32
C GLU A 506 -15.43 -31.70 0.79
N HIS A 507 -16.02 -30.51 0.64
CA HIS A 507 -16.80 -29.88 1.71
C HIS A 507 -18.30 -30.00 1.58
N TYR A 508 -18.82 -30.18 0.37
CA TYR A 508 -20.28 -30.25 0.11
C TYR A 508 -20.74 -31.56 -0.48
N ASN A 509 -19.82 -32.48 -0.78
CA ASN A 509 -20.08 -33.75 -1.48
C ASN A 509 -20.88 -33.55 -2.78
N LYS A 510 -20.58 -32.47 -3.52
CA LYS A 510 -21.21 -32.12 -4.79
C LYS A 510 -20.19 -32.12 -5.91
N ASP A 511 -20.56 -32.70 -7.04
CA ASP A 511 -19.84 -32.55 -8.30
C ASP A 511 -20.39 -31.32 -9.03
N VAL A 512 -19.49 -30.42 -9.46
CA VAL A 512 -19.85 -29.16 -10.09
C VAL A 512 -18.99 -28.89 -11.33
N ASN A 513 -19.56 -28.17 -12.30
CA ASN A 513 -18.87 -27.79 -13.52
C ASN A 513 -19.02 -26.30 -13.83
N PHE A 514 -17.96 -25.74 -14.43
CA PHE A 514 -18.02 -24.40 -15.04
C PHE A 514 -18.50 -24.52 -16.48
N ILE A 515 -19.65 -23.97 -16.76
CA ILE A 515 -20.26 -23.96 -18.09
C ILE A 515 -19.88 -22.65 -18.78
N PHE A 516 -19.18 -22.77 -19.90
CA PHE A 516 -18.80 -21.63 -20.74
C PHE A 516 -20.03 -20.86 -21.22
N GLN A 517 -19.95 -19.53 -21.14
CA GLN A 517 -21.00 -18.63 -21.60
C GLN A 517 -20.54 -17.80 -22.79
N GLU A 518 -19.48 -17.04 -22.62
CA GLU A 518 -18.97 -16.12 -23.62
C GLU A 518 -17.46 -15.88 -23.48
N LYS A 519 -16.83 -15.52 -24.58
CA LYS A 519 -15.43 -15.08 -24.62
C LYS A 519 -15.37 -13.56 -24.64
N VAL A 520 -14.67 -12.96 -23.67
CA VAL A 520 -14.58 -11.49 -23.52
C VAL A 520 -13.24 -10.93 -23.96
N ASP A 521 -12.17 -11.75 -23.97
CA ASP A 521 -10.84 -11.40 -24.51
C ASP A 521 -10.14 -12.68 -24.97
N GLU A 522 -8.95 -12.55 -25.58
CA GLU A 522 -8.21 -13.70 -26.13
C GLU A 522 -7.98 -14.83 -25.13
N GLU A 523 -7.74 -14.47 -23.86
CA GLU A 523 -7.45 -15.41 -22.78
C GLU A 523 -8.47 -15.41 -21.65
N VAL A 524 -9.57 -14.64 -21.75
CA VAL A 524 -10.55 -14.43 -20.66
C VAL A 524 -11.95 -14.82 -21.11
N ASN A 525 -12.54 -15.72 -20.36
CA ASN A 525 -13.86 -16.25 -20.61
C ASN A 525 -14.80 -16.03 -19.41
N VAL A 526 -16.10 -16.04 -19.67
CA VAL A 526 -17.16 -15.99 -18.68
C VAL A 526 -17.79 -17.37 -18.55
N TYR A 527 -18.02 -17.78 -17.30
CA TYR A 527 -18.60 -19.06 -16.95
C TYR A 527 -19.70 -18.90 -15.91
N VAL A 528 -20.63 -19.85 -15.86
CA VAL A 528 -21.55 -20.08 -14.74
C VAL A 528 -21.21 -21.40 -14.06
N LEU A 529 -21.46 -21.49 -12.74
CA LEU A 529 -21.24 -22.70 -11.96
C LEU A 529 -22.54 -23.51 -11.88
N ARG A 530 -22.47 -24.79 -12.23
CA ARG A 530 -23.62 -25.72 -12.21
C ARG A 530 -23.26 -26.97 -11.42
N SER A 531 -24.28 -27.49 -10.70
CA SER A 531 -24.21 -28.85 -10.17
C SER A 531 -24.28 -29.86 -11.32
N ASP A 532 -23.45 -30.90 -11.26
CA ASP A 532 -23.64 -32.06 -12.12
C ASP A 532 -24.91 -32.78 -11.62
N VAL A 533 -25.96 -32.64 -12.37
CA VAL A 533 -27.15 -33.45 -12.16
C VAL A 533 -26.77 -34.86 -12.58
N SER A 534 -26.46 -35.72 -11.61
CA SER A 534 -26.42 -37.18 -11.86
C SER A 534 -27.83 -37.57 -12.33
N GLU A 535 -27.99 -37.80 -13.65
CA GLU A 535 -29.17 -38.43 -14.18
C GLU A 535 -29.47 -39.76 -13.49
#